data_9be75a446cb565c892c76647842b7598
#
_entry.id   9be75a446cb565c892c76647842b7598
#
_cell.length_a   1.000
_cell.length_b   1.000
_cell.length_c   1.000
_cell.angle_alpha   90.00
_cell.angle_beta   90.00
_cell.angle_gamma   90.00
#
_symmetry.space_group_name_H-M   'P 1'
#
loop_
_entity.id
_entity.type
_entity.pdbx_description
1 polymer ?
#
loop_
_entity_poly.entity_id
_entity_poly.type
_entity_poly.pdbx_seq_one_letter_code
_entity_poly.pdbx_strand_id
1 'polypeptide(L)'
;KSAEGGANLFKLEYFHRPAVLQQSPQLYKQMMVGVFDRVFETAPVFRAEKHNTKRHLNEYTSLDFEMGYIDSFEDIMAMETGFLQYTMKLLEREYAKELKILNITLPKVDKIPAVRFDKAKELVAEKYNRKIRNPFDLEPEEETLIGQYFKEEYDADFVFVTHYPSKKRPFYAMDDPADPEYTLSFDLLFRGIEITTGGQRIHDYNEQIAKMRARGMNPDDFEGYLMAHKYGMPPHGGLGLGLERITMHLLGFKNVRYASMFPRDIN
;
A
#
# COMPACT_ATOMS: atom_id res chain seq x y z
N LYS A 1 20.52 8.97 6.43
CA LYS A 1 20.87 9.61 5.14
C LYS A 1 19.90 9.23 4.02
N SER A 2 19.26 8.10 4.13
CA SER A 2 18.45 7.48 3.10
C SER A 2 16.99 7.41 3.53
N ALA A 3 16.10 7.58 2.57
CA ALA A 3 14.68 7.31 2.69
C ALA A 3 14.38 6.00 1.98
N GLU A 4 13.21 5.42 2.24
CA GLU A 4 12.79 4.13 1.66
C GLU A 4 12.75 4.11 0.12
N GLY A 5 12.77 5.28 -0.55
CA GLY A 5 12.61 5.41 -2.00
C GLY A 5 11.15 5.39 -2.45
N GLY A 6 10.92 5.69 -3.72
CA GLY A 6 9.59 5.60 -4.35
C GLY A 6 8.79 6.89 -4.41
N ALA A 7 9.06 7.89 -3.58
CA ALA A 7 8.42 9.20 -3.66
C ALA A 7 9.45 10.34 -3.57
N ASN A 8 9.09 11.53 -4.06
CA ASN A 8 9.89 12.72 -3.88
C ASN A 8 9.87 13.16 -2.41
N LEU A 9 11.03 13.63 -1.92
CA LEU A 9 11.22 13.99 -0.52
C LEU A 9 11.10 15.49 -0.32
N PHE A 10 10.41 15.90 0.75
CA PHE A 10 10.57 17.22 1.32
C PHE A 10 11.88 17.26 2.12
N LYS A 11 12.84 18.03 1.63
CA LYS A 11 14.15 18.21 2.27
C LYS A 11 14.13 19.48 3.11
N LEU A 12 14.75 19.40 4.28
CA LEU A 12 14.89 20.54 5.20
C LEU A 12 16.28 20.54 5.85
N GLU A 13 16.66 21.66 6.42
CA GLU A 13 17.81 21.75 7.30
C GLU A 13 17.36 21.60 8.75
N TYR A 14 18.02 20.71 9.47
CA TYR A 14 17.76 20.44 10.87
C TYR A 14 19.06 20.56 11.66
N PHE A 15 19.24 21.67 12.40
CA PHE A 15 20.46 21.96 13.16
C PHE A 15 21.74 21.72 12.34
N HIS A 16 21.85 22.38 11.19
CA HIS A 16 22.99 22.27 10.25
C HIS A 16 23.21 20.88 9.66
N ARG A 17 22.19 20.03 9.67
CA ARG A 17 22.22 18.70 9.05
C ARG A 17 21.05 18.56 8.07
N PRO A 18 21.26 17.93 6.92
CA PRO A 18 20.15 17.63 6.03
C PRO A 18 19.20 16.63 6.67
N ALA A 19 17.91 16.92 6.62
CA ALA A 19 16.84 16.02 7.04
C ALA A 19 15.76 15.95 5.96
N VAL A 20 14.84 15.00 6.12
CA VAL A 20 13.69 14.83 5.24
C VAL A 20 12.45 14.58 6.07
N LEU A 21 11.29 14.99 5.57
CA LEU A 21 10.03 14.57 6.15
C LEU A 21 9.77 13.10 5.80
N GLN A 22 9.16 12.38 6.74
CA GLN A 22 8.82 10.97 6.59
C GLN A 22 7.84 10.77 5.44
N GLN A 23 8.19 9.92 4.48
CA GLN A 23 7.30 9.55 3.38
C GLN A 23 6.52 8.25 3.63
N SER A 24 6.94 7.46 4.62
CA SER A 24 6.32 6.25 5.14
C SER A 24 7.09 5.77 6.37
N PRO A 25 6.47 5.08 7.34
CA PRO A 25 7.15 4.47 8.47
C PRO A 25 7.82 3.13 8.12
N GLN A 26 7.93 2.76 6.85
CA GLN A 26 8.31 1.42 6.40
C GLN A 26 9.56 0.85 7.06
N LEU A 27 10.65 1.60 7.08
CA LEU A 27 11.90 1.09 7.65
C LEU A 27 11.79 0.85 9.16
N TYR A 28 11.08 1.73 9.86
CA TYR A 28 10.90 1.62 11.32
C TYR A 28 9.95 0.49 11.69
N LYS A 29 8.80 0.36 11.05
CA LYS A 29 7.85 -0.73 11.35
C LYS A 29 8.46 -2.10 11.05
N GLN A 30 9.26 -2.24 9.98
CA GLN A 30 9.99 -3.46 9.70
C GLN A 30 11.00 -3.80 10.81
N MET A 31 11.86 -2.86 11.22
CA MET A 31 12.83 -3.09 12.30
C MET A 31 12.12 -3.48 13.61
N MET A 32 10.99 -2.85 13.91
CA MET A 32 10.27 -3.07 15.16
C MET A 32 9.54 -4.41 15.22
N VAL A 33 9.19 -5.00 14.09
CA VAL A 33 8.64 -6.37 14.02
C VAL A 33 9.61 -7.41 14.60
N GLY A 34 10.91 -7.20 14.46
CA GLY A 34 11.91 -8.06 15.08
C GLY A 34 11.90 -8.05 16.63
N VAL A 35 11.17 -7.10 17.24
CA VAL A 35 11.07 -6.93 18.69
C VAL A 35 9.66 -7.18 19.22
N PHE A 36 8.63 -6.71 18.51
CA PHE A 36 7.24 -6.67 19.00
C PHE A 36 6.28 -7.60 18.25
N ASP A 37 6.76 -8.44 17.36
CA ASP A 37 6.01 -9.37 16.53
C ASP A 37 4.98 -8.68 15.60
N ARG A 38 4.17 -7.76 16.14
CA ARG A 38 3.15 -6.99 15.42
C ARG A 38 3.22 -5.53 15.84
N VAL A 39 3.27 -4.66 14.86
CA VAL A 39 3.33 -3.21 15.08
C VAL A 39 2.37 -2.49 14.15
N PHE A 40 1.84 -1.36 14.60
CA PHE A 40 1.09 -0.45 13.76
C PHE A 40 1.49 0.99 14.05
N GLU A 41 1.31 1.84 13.06
CA GLU A 41 1.51 3.29 13.19
C GLU A 41 0.39 4.01 12.43
N THR A 42 -0.17 5.03 13.05
CA THR A 42 -1.10 5.96 12.41
C THR A 42 -0.47 7.35 12.50
N ALA A 43 0.04 7.84 11.38
CA ALA A 43 0.82 9.06 11.37
C ALA A 43 0.72 9.81 10.03
N PRO A 44 0.95 11.14 10.04
CA PRO A 44 1.10 11.89 8.80
C PRO A 44 2.36 11.46 8.06
N VAL A 45 2.23 11.33 6.74
CA VAL A 45 3.33 11.07 5.81
C VAL A 45 3.35 12.14 4.73
N PHE A 46 4.56 12.41 4.20
CA PHE A 46 4.81 13.55 3.35
C PHE A 46 5.46 13.10 2.05
N ARG A 47 4.83 13.40 0.95
CA ARG A 47 5.35 13.09 -0.39
C ARG A 47 5.38 14.35 -1.22
N ALA A 48 6.51 14.79 -1.70
CA ALA A 48 6.67 15.97 -2.55
C ALA A 48 6.26 15.64 -4.01
N GLU A 49 5.05 15.10 -4.17
CA GLU A 49 4.50 14.76 -5.47
C GLU A 49 4.22 16.04 -6.28
N LYS A 50 4.67 16.04 -7.52
CA LYS A 50 4.48 17.19 -8.44
C LYS A 50 3.16 17.10 -9.21
N HIS A 51 2.29 16.18 -8.82
CA HIS A 51 1.02 15.93 -9.53
C HIS A 51 -0.13 16.59 -8.80
N ASN A 52 -0.92 17.39 -9.52
CA ASN A 52 -2.18 17.92 -9.03
C ASN A 52 -3.33 17.07 -9.53
N THR A 53 -3.58 15.95 -8.88
CA THR A 53 -4.66 15.03 -9.25
C THR A 53 -5.70 14.94 -8.14
N LYS A 54 -6.87 14.39 -8.45
CA LYS A 54 -7.95 14.15 -7.48
C LYS A 54 -7.65 13.05 -6.45
N ARG A 55 -6.53 12.32 -6.63
CA ARG A 55 -6.14 11.13 -5.85
C ARG A 55 -4.94 11.38 -4.93
N HIS A 56 -4.25 12.53 -5.06
CA HIS A 56 -2.98 12.79 -4.38
C HIS A 56 -3.05 14.02 -3.50
N LEU A 57 -2.45 13.87 -2.32
CA LEU A 57 -2.10 14.93 -1.39
C LEU A 57 -0.58 14.84 -1.13
N ASN A 58 0.03 15.94 -0.76
CA ASN A 58 1.44 15.99 -0.35
C ASN A 58 1.63 15.62 1.13
N GLU A 59 0.57 15.71 1.92
CA GLU A 59 0.46 15.26 3.30
C GLU A 59 -0.83 14.48 3.46
N TYR A 60 -0.76 13.25 3.98
CA TYR A 60 -1.92 12.44 4.29
C TYR A 60 -1.63 11.52 5.48
N THR A 61 -2.67 10.97 6.08
CA THR A 61 -2.54 10.01 7.18
C THR A 61 -2.40 8.60 6.64
N SER A 62 -1.31 7.94 6.99
CA SER A 62 -1.11 6.53 6.69
C SER A 62 -1.48 5.68 7.89
N LEU A 63 -2.27 4.64 7.65
CA LEU A 63 -2.54 3.55 8.59
C LEU A 63 -1.64 2.40 8.18
N ASP A 64 -0.58 2.19 8.92
CA ASP A 64 0.43 1.20 8.63
C ASP A 64 0.41 0.08 9.65
N PHE A 65 0.61 -1.15 9.22
CA PHE A 65 1.01 -2.22 10.12
C PHE A 65 2.06 -3.13 9.47
N GLU A 66 2.76 -3.87 10.33
CA GLU A 66 3.71 -4.91 9.94
C GLU A 66 3.59 -6.05 10.96
N MET A 67 3.65 -7.31 10.50
CA MET A 67 3.61 -8.48 11.37
C MET A 67 4.64 -9.53 10.96
N GLY A 68 5.26 -10.11 11.96
CA GLY A 68 6.21 -11.22 11.83
C GLY A 68 5.57 -12.58 11.99
N TYR A 69 6.38 -13.62 11.75
CA TYR A 69 5.99 -15.03 11.85
C TYR A 69 4.83 -15.41 10.93
N ILE A 70 4.82 -14.82 9.73
CA ILE A 70 3.84 -15.12 8.70
C ILE A 70 4.26 -16.37 7.92
N ASP A 71 3.28 -17.12 7.44
CA ASP A 71 3.50 -18.23 6.50
C ASP A 71 3.59 -17.70 5.06
N SER A 72 2.77 -16.69 4.73
CA SER A 72 2.77 -16.04 3.42
C SER A 72 2.24 -14.60 3.48
N PHE A 73 2.35 -13.87 2.37
CA PHE A 73 1.74 -12.53 2.26
C PHE A 73 0.20 -12.56 2.33
N GLU A 74 -0.41 -13.72 2.15
CA GLU A 74 -1.86 -13.91 2.31
C GLU A 74 -2.31 -13.68 3.76
N ASP A 75 -1.44 -13.90 4.75
CA ASP A 75 -1.71 -13.58 6.15
C ASP A 75 -1.93 -12.06 6.35
N ILE A 76 -1.19 -11.25 5.58
CA ILE A 76 -1.34 -9.79 5.60
C ILE A 76 -2.68 -9.40 4.96
N MET A 77 -3.05 -10.03 3.84
CA MET A 77 -4.35 -9.81 3.18
C MET A 77 -5.52 -10.23 4.09
N ALA A 78 -5.36 -11.34 4.83
CA ALA A 78 -6.36 -11.80 5.79
C ALA A 78 -6.51 -10.82 6.96
N MET A 79 -5.40 -10.28 7.48
CA MET A 79 -5.41 -9.27 8.54
C MET A 79 -6.10 -7.98 8.06
N GLU A 80 -5.80 -7.51 6.86
CA GLU A 80 -6.45 -6.34 6.28
C GLU A 80 -7.95 -6.56 6.07
N THR A 81 -8.34 -7.72 5.56
CA THR A 81 -9.75 -8.11 5.43
C THR A 81 -10.46 -8.05 6.77
N GLY A 82 -9.87 -8.62 7.83
CA GLY A 82 -10.40 -8.56 9.19
C GLY A 82 -10.51 -7.15 9.75
N PHE A 83 -9.52 -6.30 9.48
CA PHE A 83 -9.55 -4.88 9.85
C PHE A 83 -10.70 -4.14 9.16
N LEU A 84 -10.91 -4.34 7.87
CA LEU A 84 -12.01 -3.73 7.13
C LEU A 84 -13.38 -4.23 7.62
N GLN A 85 -13.52 -5.54 7.88
CA GLN A 85 -14.74 -6.12 8.45
C GLN A 85 -15.07 -5.48 9.81
N TYR A 86 -14.08 -5.36 10.68
CA TYR A 86 -14.24 -4.71 11.98
C TYR A 86 -14.64 -3.24 11.83
N THR A 87 -13.97 -2.53 10.94
CA THR A 87 -14.22 -1.11 10.69
C THR A 87 -15.64 -0.88 10.18
N MET A 88 -16.13 -1.67 9.21
CA MET A 88 -17.50 -1.53 8.72
C MET A 88 -18.55 -1.80 9.80
N LYS A 89 -18.35 -2.85 10.61
CA LYS A 89 -19.23 -3.16 11.76
C LYS A 89 -19.21 -2.05 12.81
N LEU A 90 -18.04 -1.47 13.09
CA LEU A 90 -17.90 -0.35 14.02
C LEU A 90 -18.67 0.88 13.53
N LEU A 91 -18.50 1.24 12.25
CA LEU A 91 -19.19 2.38 11.65
C LEU A 91 -20.72 2.19 11.66
N GLU A 92 -21.20 0.99 11.33
CA GLU A 92 -22.61 0.66 11.37
C GLU A 92 -23.20 0.80 12.78
N ARG A 93 -22.47 0.32 13.79
CA ARG A 93 -22.92 0.33 15.19
C ARG A 93 -22.87 1.71 15.83
N GLU A 94 -21.75 2.43 15.63
CA GLU A 94 -21.47 3.65 16.41
C GLU A 94 -21.78 4.93 15.65
N TYR A 95 -21.81 4.87 14.31
CA TYR A 95 -22.00 6.04 13.44
C TYR A 95 -23.24 5.94 12.54
N ALA A 96 -24.23 5.13 12.96
CA ALA A 96 -25.46 4.92 12.18
C ALA A 96 -26.23 6.22 11.85
N LYS A 97 -26.19 7.21 12.77
CA LYS A 97 -26.81 8.51 12.58
C LYS A 97 -26.11 9.31 11.48
N GLU A 98 -24.79 9.35 11.51
CA GLU A 98 -23.94 10.05 10.54
C GLU A 98 -24.04 9.41 9.16
N LEU A 99 -24.00 8.08 9.09
CA LEU A 99 -24.21 7.34 7.84
C LEU A 99 -25.57 7.68 7.21
N LYS A 100 -26.62 7.78 8.02
CA LYS A 100 -27.97 8.17 7.56
C LYS A 100 -28.03 9.61 7.06
N ILE A 101 -27.42 10.55 7.79
CA ILE A 101 -27.37 11.98 7.41
C ILE A 101 -26.63 12.14 6.07
N LEU A 102 -25.53 11.41 5.90
CA LEU A 102 -24.71 11.46 4.68
C LEU A 102 -25.22 10.55 3.55
N ASN A 103 -26.30 9.80 3.78
CA ASN A 103 -26.85 8.82 2.84
C ASN A 103 -25.80 7.81 2.36
N ILE A 104 -25.00 7.27 3.28
CA ILE A 104 -23.92 6.32 3.00
C ILE A 104 -24.40 4.90 3.20
N THR A 105 -24.16 4.04 2.21
CA THR A 105 -24.28 2.60 2.32
C THR A 105 -22.87 2.01 2.41
N LEU A 106 -22.59 1.33 3.54
CA LEU A 106 -21.29 0.70 3.75
C LEU A 106 -21.10 -0.48 2.79
N PRO A 107 -19.87 -0.70 2.28
CA PRO A 107 -19.56 -1.87 1.48
C PRO A 107 -19.62 -3.14 2.32
N LYS A 108 -20.03 -4.23 1.68
CA LYS A 108 -19.91 -5.57 2.28
C LYS A 108 -18.46 -6.04 2.20
N VAL A 109 -17.96 -6.57 3.31
CA VAL A 109 -16.61 -7.13 3.39
C VAL A 109 -16.72 -8.55 3.96
N ASP A 110 -17.11 -9.51 3.11
CA ASP A 110 -17.15 -10.93 3.51
C ASP A 110 -15.83 -11.60 3.13
N LYS A 111 -15.67 -11.94 1.86
CA LYS A 111 -14.43 -12.44 1.26
C LYS A 111 -14.03 -11.53 0.12
N ILE A 112 -12.86 -10.91 0.25
CA ILE A 112 -12.34 -10.06 -0.81
C ILE A 112 -11.71 -10.95 -1.89
N PRO A 113 -12.17 -10.88 -3.16
CA PRO A 113 -11.56 -11.61 -4.26
C PRO A 113 -10.14 -11.13 -4.53
N ALA A 114 -9.33 -12.00 -5.13
CA ALA A 114 -7.96 -11.69 -5.54
C ALA A 114 -7.73 -12.09 -6.99
N VAL A 115 -6.91 -11.33 -7.69
CA VAL A 115 -6.45 -11.60 -9.05
C VAL A 115 -4.95 -11.29 -9.17
N ARG A 116 -4.18 -12.14 -9.87
CA ARG A 116 -2.78 -11.81 -10.16
C ARG A 116 -2.71 -10.62 -11.13
N PHE A 117 -1.65 -9.85 -11.02
CA PHE A 117 -1.40 -8.67 -11.84
C PHE A 117 -1.44 -8.95 -13.35
N ASP A 118 -0.76 -10.01 -13.80
CA ASP A 118 -0.76 -10.43 -15.20
C ASP A 118 -2.17 -10.77 -15.68
N LYS A 119 -2.93 -11.52 -14.89
CA LYS A 119 -4.32 -11.88 -15.19
C LYS A 119 -5.26 -10.68 -15.16
N ALA A 120 -5.04 -9.72 -14.27
CA ALA A 120 -5.79 -8.47 -14.26
C ALA A 120 -5.54 -7.66 -15.55
N LYS A 121 -4.31 -7.64 -16.04
CA LYS A 121 -3.96 -7.01 -17.34
C LYS A 121 -4.65 -7.71 -18.51
N GLU A 122 -4.58 -9.04 -18.58
CA GLU A 122 -5.26 -9.84 -19.60
C GLU A 122 -6.78 -9.57 -19.59
N LEU A 123 -7.40 -9.61 -18.42
CA LEU A 123 -8.83 -9.37 -18.24
C LEU A 123 -9.25 -8.00 -18.79
N VAL A 124 -8.51 -6.93 -18.45
CA VAL A 124 -8.81 -5.57 -18.93
C VAL A 124 -8.61 -5.47 -20.44
N ALA A 125 -7.57 -6.09 -20.99
CA ALA A 125 -7.32 -6.11 -22.41
C ALA A 125 -8.43 -6.82 -23.18
N GLU A 126 -8.87 -7.99 -22.73
CA GLU A 126 -9.85 -8.83 -23.42
C GLU A 126 -11.29 -8.31 -23.25
N LYS A 127 -11.72 -8.08 -22.00
CA LYS A 127 -13.13 -7.69 -21.73
C LYS A 127 -13.45 -6.28 -22.20
N TYR A 128 -12.51 -5.34 -22.06
CA TYR A 128 -12.74 -3.93 -22.39
C TYR A 128 -12.02 -3.46 -23.66
N ASN A 129 -11.41 -4.40 -24.42
CA ASN A 129 -10.64 -4.10 -25.63
C ASN A 129 -9.61 -2.98 -25.44
N ARG A 130 -8.96 -2.97 -24.24
CA ARG A 130 -8.02 -1.94 -23.88
C ARG A 130 -6.60 -2.31 -24.30
N LYS A 131 -5.93 -1.41 -24.99
CA LYS A 131 -4.51 -1.55 -25.29
C LYS A 131 -3.67 -1.32 -24.04
N ILE A 132 -2.91 -2.33 -23.61
CA ILE A 132 -1.96 -2.22 -22.51
C ILE A 132 -0.78 -1.35 -22.95
N ARG A 133 -0.57 -0.22 -22.26
CA ARG A 133 0.52 0.72 -22.53
C ARG A 133 1.70 0.52 -21.60
N ASN A 134 1.42 0.26 -20.33
CA ASN A 134 2.42 0.00 -19.31
C ASN A 134 2.29 -1.45 -18.83
N PRO A 135 3.18 -2.38 -19.23
CA PRO A 135 3.10 -3.78 -18.81
C PRO A 135 3.57 -4.04 -17.37
N PHE A 136 4.13 -3.03 -16.70
CA PHE A 136 4.73 -3.19 -15.36
C PHE A 136 3.93 -2.55 -14.24
N ASP A 137 2.86 -1.81 -14.55
CA ASP A 137 2.07 -1.09 -13.56
C ASP A 137 0.60 -0.99 -14.01
N LEU A 138 -0.34 -0.81 -13.08
CA LEU A 138 -1.71 -0.47 -13.40
C LEU A 138 -1.84 1.02 -13.68
N GLU A 139 -2.44 1.35 -14.80
CA GLU A 139 -2.88 2.72 -15.06
C GLU A 139 -4.20 2.99 -14.31
N PRO A 140 -4.50 4.23 -13.93
CA PRO A 140 -5.72 4.57 -13.19
C PRO A 140 -7.02 4.09 -13.84
N GLU A 141 -7.05 4.06 -15.16
CA GLU A 141 -8.20 3.53 -15.90
C GLU A 141 -8.31 2.00 -15.79
N GLU A 142 -7.19 1.29 -15.77
CA GLU A 142 -7.17 -0.16 -15.58
C GLU A 142 -7.65 -0.55 -14.18
N GLU A 143 -7.23 0.18 -13.13
CA GLU A 143 -7.76 0.00 -11.78
C GLU A 143 -9.29 0.16 -11.77
N THR A 144 -9.81 1.20 -12.43
CA THR A 144 -11.24 1.47 -12.53
C THR A 144 -11.98 0.32 -13.21
N LEU A 145 -11.46 -0.19 -14.33
CA LEU A 145 -12.06 -1.29 -15.08
C LEU A 145 -12.00 -2.62 -14.30
N ILE A 146 -10.92 -2.88 -13.56
CA ILE A 146 -10.83 -4.04 -12.66
C ILE A 146 -11.89 -3.94 -11.58
N GLY A 147 -12.01 -2.78 -10.90
CA GLY A 147 -13.04 -2.56 -9.89
C GLY A 147 -14.46 -2.73 -10.43
N GLN A 148 -14.72 -2.23 -11.63
CA GLN A 148 -16.00 -2.40 -12.32
C GLN A 148 -16.29 -3.89 -12.60
N TYR A 149 -15.32 -4.62 -13.13
CA TYR A 149 -15.47 -6.05 -13.41
C TYR A 149 -15.83 -6.84 -12.15
N PHE A 150 -15.09 -6.65 -11.04
CA PHE A 150 -15.35 -7.37 -9.82
C PHE A 150 -16.67 -6.96 -9.15
N LYS A 151 -17.11 -5.72 -9.33
CA LYS A 151 -18.43 -5.27 -8.90
C LYS A 151 -19.56 -5.94 -9.69
N GLU A 152 -19.42 -6.02 -11.02
CA GLU A 152 -20.43 -6.61 -11.91
C GLU A 152 -20.54 -8.13 -11.73
N GLU A 153 -19.41 -8.85 -11.67
CA GLU A 153 -19.41 -10.32 -11.68
C GLU A 153 -19.50 -10.94 -10.29
N TYR A 154 -19.04 -10.23 -9.24
CA TYR A 154 -18.91 -10.79 -7.89
C TYR A 154 -19.63 -9.96 -6.82
N ASP A 155 -20.30 -8.86 -7.17
CA ASP A 155 -20.83 -7.85 -6.23
C ASP A 155 -19.79 -7.39 -5.19
N ALA A 156 -18.50 -7.37 -5.57
CA ALA A 156 -17.41 -6.99 -4.69
C ALA A 156 -17.03 -5.52 -4.86
N ASP A 157 -17.03 -4.78 -3.76
CA ASP A 157 -16.53 -3.39 -3.74
C ASP A 157 -15.00 -3.35 -3.62
N PHE A 158 -14.37 -4.43 -3.13
CA PHE A 158 -12.93 -4.56 -2.94
C PHE A 158 -12.36 -5.71 -3.79
N VAL A 159 -11.13 -5.55 -4.26
CA VAL A 159 -10.37 -6.61 -4.93
C VAL A 159 -8.88 -6.46 -4.64
N PHE A 160 -8.22 -7.55 -4.28
CA PHE A 160 -6.76 -7.60 -4.23
C PHE A 160 -6.19 -7.86 -5.61
N VAL A 161 -5.24 -7.04 -6.03
CA VAL A 161 -4.36 -7.36 -7.16
C VAL A 161 -3.02 -7.77 -6.61
N THR A 162 -2.57 -8.97 -6.93
CA THR A 162 -1.39 -9.60 -6.33
C THR A 162 -0.25 -9.78 -7.32
N HIS A 163 0.95 -10.05 -6.85
CA HIS A 163 2.13 -10.36 -7.67
C HIS A 163 2.44 -9.25 -8.67
N TYR A 164 2.75 -8.08 -8.16
CA TYR A 164 3.22 -6.99 -9.02
C TYR A 164 4.65 -7.23 -9.50
N PRO A 165 5.02 -6.72 -10.69
CA PRO A 165 6.37 -6.85 -11.22
C PRO A 165 7.44 -6.32 -10.26
N SER A 166 8.51 -7.09 -10.05
CA SER A 166 9.59 -6.75 -9.11
C SER A 166 10.22 -5.38 -9.40
N LYS A 167 10.31 -5.00 -10.67
CA LYS A 167 10.84 -3.69 -11.08
C LYS A 167 10.07 -2.50 -10.51
N LYS A 168 8.79 -2.67 -10.16
CA LYS A 168 7.92 -1.61 -9.64
C LYS A 168 7.86 -1.57 -8.12
N ARG A 169 8.19 -2.67 -7.46
CA ARG A 169 8.14 -2.74 -6.00
C ARG A 169 9.45 -2.27 -5.36
N PRO A 170 9.41 -1.75 -4.13
CA PRO A 170 10.61 -1.26 -3.46
C PRO A 170 11.61 -2.37 -3.15
N PHE A 171 12.83 -1.99 -2.77
CA PHE A 171 13.96 -2.90 -2.56
C PHE A 171 13.75 -3.92 -1.43
N TYR A 172 12.83 -3.65 -0.53
CA TYR A 172 12.50 -4.53 0.59
C TYR A 172 11.40 -5.55 0.30
N ALA A 173 10.69 -5.42 -0.83
CA ALA A 173 9.66 -6.38 -1.21
C ALA A 173 10.28 -7.71 -1.62
N MET A 174 9.72 -8.82 -1.13
CA MET A 174 10.21 -10.15 -1.45
C MET A 174 9.80 -10.55 -2.86
N ASP A 175 10.74 -11.03 -3.67
CA ASP A 175 10.40 -11.62 -4.96
C ASP A 175 9.76 -13.00 -4.75
N ASP A 176 8.86 -13.38 -5.66
CA ASP A 176 8.27 -14.71 -5.64
C ASP A 176 9.34 -15.75 -6.00
N PRO A 177 9.68 -16.70 -5.11
CA PRO A 177 10.68 -17.72 -5.43
C PRO A 177 10.32 -18.59 -6.63
N ALA A 178 9.03 -18.72 -6.94
CA ALA A 178 8.55 -19.50 -8.10
C ALA A 178 8.58 -18.70 -9.39
N ASP A 179 8.53 -17.36 -9.32
CA ASP A 179 8.48 -16.46 -10.47
C ASP A 179 9.14 -15.11 -10.12
N PRO A 180 10.48 -15.02 -10.11
CA PRO A 180 11.22 -13.85 -9.60
C PRO A 180 11.03 -12.55 -10.39
N GLU A 181 10.33 -12.58 -11.51
CA GLU A 181 9.92 -11.35 -12.20
C GLU A 181 8.82 -10.60 -11.44
N TYR A 182 8.13 -11.28 -10.52
CA TYR A 182 7.08 -10.77 -9.67
C TYR A 182 7.46 -10.78 -8.18
N THR A 183 6.68 -10.09 -7.37
CA THR A 183 6.87 -10.03 -5.92
C THR A 183 5.67 -10.63 -5.19
N LEU A 184 5.89 -11.11 -3.97
CA LEU A 184 4.85 -11.51 -3.02
C LEU A 184 4.19 -10.25 -2.41
N SER A 185 3.60 -9.43 -3.26
CA SER A 185 2.97 -8.16 -2.91
C SER A 185 1.57 -8.05 -3.47
N PHE A 186 0.83 -7.10 -2.94
CA PHE A 186 -0.52 -6.80 -3.38
C PHE A 186 -0.83 -5.31 -3.26
N ASP A 187 -1.82 -4.87 -4.04
CA ASP A 187 -2.57 -3.64 -3.78
C ASP A 187 -4.03 -4.01 -3.55
N LEU A 188 -4.69 -3.29 -2.65
CA LEU A 188 -6.14 -3.39 -2.47
C LEU A 188 -6.82 -2.24 -3.20
N LEU A 189 -7.67 -2.58 -4.16
CA LEU A 189 -8.52 -1.63 -4.84
C LEU A 189 -9.88 -1.58 -4.14
N PHE A 190 -10.35 -0.37 -3.83
CA PHE A 190 -11.70 -0.11 -3.38
C PHE A 190 -12.44 0.69 -4.43
N ARG A 191 -13.48 0.08 -5.03
CA ARG A 191 -14.24 0.67 -6.14
C ARG A 191 -13.36 1.22 -7.26
N GLY A 192 -12.31 0.46 -7.61
CA GLY A 192 -11.40 0.79 -8.71
C GLY A 192 -10.35 1.87 -8.42
N ILE A 193 -10.03 2.10 -7.16
CA ILE A 193 -8.89 2.94 -6.77
C ILE A 193 -8.08 2.22 -5.70
N GLU A 194 -6.77 2.18 -5.86
CA GLU A 194 -5.82 1.70 -4.87
C GLU A 194 -5.93 2.49 -3.56
N ILE A 195 -6.23 1.79 -2.46
CA ILE A 195 -6.24 2.36 -1.10
C ILE A 195 -5.08 1.85 -0.25
N THR A 196 -4.52 0.69 -0.59
CA THR A 196 -3.48 0.01 0.17
C THR A 196 -2.44 -0.59 -0.76
N THR A 197 -1.19 -0.54 -0.33
CA THR A 197 -0.09 -1.34 -0.88
C THR A 197 0.52 -2.16 0.26
N GLY A 198 0.68 -3.47 0.04
CA GLY A 198 1.23 -4.40 1.03
C GLY A 198 2.03 -5.54 0.41
N GLY A 199 2.55 -6.42 1.27
CA GLY A 199 3.22 -7.64 0.84
C GLY A 199 4.21 -8.17 1.86
N GLN A 200 4.81 -9.30 1.51
CA GLN A 200 5.90 -9.92 2.24
C GLN A 200 7.20 -9.18 1.98
N ARG A 201 8.04 -9.11 3.01
CA ARG A 201 9.33 -8.44 2.94
C ARG A 201 10.46 -9.46 2.91
N ILE A 202 11.58 -9.06 2.34
CA ILE A 202 12.83 -9.82 2.47
C ILE A 202 13.23 -9.80 3.93
N HIS A 203 13.48 -10.97 4.51
CA HIS A 203 13.91 -11.10 5.90
C HIS A 203 15.35 -11.61 6.01
N ASP A 204 15.88 -12.29 4.99
CA ASP A 204 17.28 -12.70 4.95
C ASP A 204 18.19 -11.51 4.67
N TYR A 205 19.29 -11.42 5.45
CA TYR A 205 20.25 -10.34 5.34
C TYR A 205 21.00 -10.33 3.99
N ASN A 206 21.39 -11.49 3.49
CA ASN A 206 22.16 -11.59 2.25
C ASN A 206 21.29 -11.32 1.03
N GLU A 207 20.06 -11.80 1.04
CA GLU A 207 19.06 -11.51 -0.01
C GLU A 207 18.77 -10.02 -0.06
N GLN A 208 18.61 -9.38 1.10
CA GLN A 208 18.33 -7.94 1.17
C GLN A 208 19.49 -7.13 0.57
N ILE A 209 20.74 -7.45 0.92
CA ILE A 209 21.92 -6.82 0.35
C ILE A 209 22.01 -7.07 -1.16
N ALA A 210 21.80 -8.30 -1.60
CA ALA A 210 21.86 -8.66 -3.01
C ALA A 210 20.85 -7.84 -3.83
N LYS A 211 19.61 -7.74 -3.36
CA LYS A 211 18.57 -6.95 -4.02
C LYS A 211 18.88 -5.45 -4.04
N MET A 212 19.41 -4.90 -2.95
CA MET A 212 19.84 -3.49 -2.90
C MET A 212 20.94 -3.21 -3.95
N ARG A 213 21.97 -4.05 -4.00
CA ARG A 213 23.07 -3.92 -4.97
C ARG A 213 22.57 -4.05 -6.42
N ALA A 214 21.70 -5.01 -6.70
CA ALA A 214 21.08 -5.18 -8.02
C ALA A 214 20.29 -3.94 -8.48
N ARG A 215 19.84 -3.10 -7.55
CA ARG A 215 19.17 -1.83 -7.80
C ARG A 215 20.09 -0.61 -7.79
N GLY A 216 21.40 -0.82 -7.72
CA GLY A 216 22.39 0.26 -7.67
C GLY A 216 22.43 1.03 -6.36
N MET A 217 21.85 0.47 -5.28
CA MET A 217 21.88 1.06 -3.95
C MET A 217 23.15 0.65 -3.20
N ASN A 218 23.68 1.57 -2.39
CA ASN A 218 24.78 1.25 -1.48
C ASN A 218 24.23 0.77 -0.13
N PRO A 219 24.43 -0.49 0.28
CA PRO A 219 23.98 -1.00 1.57
C PRO A 219 24.50 -0.21 2.79
N ASP A 220 25.68 0.39 2.71
CA ASP A 220 26.28 1.15 3.80
C ASP A 220 25.46 2.39 4.19
N ASP A 221 24.68 2.93 3.26
CA ASP A 221 23.75 4.04 3.53
C ASP A 221 22.53 3.60 4.37
N PHE A 222 22.32 2.28 4.52
CA PHE A 222 21.19 1.66 5.22
C PHE A 222 21.62 0.79 6.41
N GLU A 223 22.80 1.04 6.98
CA GLU A 223 23.36 0.22 8.05
C GLU A 223 22.36 -0.01 9.20
N GLY A 224 21.71 1.05 9.69
CA GLY A 224 20.74 0.94 10.78
C GLY A 224 19.54 0.05 10.44
N TYR A 225 19.05 0.08 9.20
CA TYR A 225 18.00 -0.81 8.73
C TYR A 225 18.48 -2.25 8.58
N LEU A 226 19.64 -2.45 7.97
CA LEU A 226 20.23 -3.77 7.74
C LEU A 226 20.67 -4.45 9.01
N MET A 227 20.92 -3.69 10.09
CA MET A 227 21.28 -4.26 11.39
C MET A 227 20.17 -5.18 11.92
N ALA A 228 18.89 -4.83 11.76
CA ALA A 228 17.80 -5.70 12.15
C ALA A 228 17.84 -7.04 11.40
N HIS A 229 18.09 -7.03 10.11
CA HIS A 229 18.23 -8.25 9.29
C HIS A 229 19.45 -9.07 9.73
N LYS A 230 20.58 -8.41 10.01
CA LYS A 230 21.82 -9.06 10.43
C LYS A 230 21.69 -9.83 11.74
N TYR A 231 20.88 -9.32 12.67
CA TYR A 231 20.62 -9.98 13.96
C TYR A 231 19.46 -10.96 13.94
N GLY A 232 18.77 -11.08 12.84
CA GLY A 232 17.72 -12.04 12.60
C GLY A 232 16.32 -11.41 12.59
N MET A 233 15.70 -11.44 11.42
CA MET A 233 14.32 -11.04 11.24
C MET A 233 13.46 -12.26 10.97
N PRO A 234 12.27 -12.40 11.58
CA PRO A 234 11.33 -13.44 11.19
C PRO A 234 10.80 -13.18 9.76
N PRO A 235 10.27 -14.19 9.06
CA PRO A 235 9.40 -13.94 7.92
C PRO A 235 8.33 -12.93 8.31
N HIS A 236 8.19 -11.84 7.56
CA HIS A 236 7.31 -10.74 7.92
C HIS A 236 6.76 -10.04 6.69
N GLY A 237 5.70 -9.31 6.91
CA GLY A 237 5.05 -8.49 5.91
C GLY A 237 4.13 -7.46 6.53
N GLY A 238 3.62 -6.57 5.71
CA GLY A 238 2.73 -5.52 6.17
C GLY A 238 2.20 -4.69 5.03
N LEU A 239 1.55 -3.60 5.39
CA LEU A 239 0.91 -2.71 4.44
C LEU A 239 0.90 -1.25 4.93
N GLY A 240 0.60 -0.34 4.01
CA GLY A 240 0.23 1.04 4.28
C GLY A 240 -1.08 1.37 3.56
N LEU A 241 -2.06 1.89 4.31
CA LEU A 241 -3.37 2.27 3.84
C LEU A 241 -3.57 3.78 4.00
N GLY A 242 -3.99 4.46 2.94
CA GLY A 242 -4.26 5.90 2.97
C GLY A 242 -5.63 6.20 3.57
N LEU A 243 -5.69 6.85 4.76
CA LEU A 243 -6.93 7.16 5.46
C LEU A 243 -7.86 8.04 4.61
N GLU A 244 -7.32 9.07 3.97
CA GLU A 244 -8.11 9.98 3.15
C GLU A 244 -8.69 9.29 1.90
N ARG A 245 -7.97 8.31 1.30
CA ARG A 245 -8.48 7.55 0.16
C ARG A 245 -9.65 6.65 0.54
N ILE A 246 -9.54 5.86 1.60
CA ILE A 246 -10.67 5.02 2.06
C ILE A 246 -11.85 5.88 2.48
N THR A 247 -11.61 6.99 3.19
CA THR A 247 -12.65 7.94 3.60
C THR A 247 -13.35 8.55 2.40
N MET A 248 -12.60 9.01 1.39
CA MET A 248 -13.14 9.54 0.14
C MET A 248 -14.11 8.55 -0.51
N HIS A 249 -13.72 7.27 -0.60
CA HIS A 249 -14.54 6.25 -1.24
C HIS A 249 -15.75 5.84 -0.40
N LEU A 250 -15.61 5.75 0.91
CA LEU A 250 -16.74 5.48 1.81
C LEU A 250 -17.80 6.58 1.71
N LEU A 251 -17.37 7.83 1.63
CA LEU A 251 -18.27 8.98 1.52
C LEU A 251 -18.74 9.29 0.09
N GLY A 252 -18.28 8.55 -0.91
CA GLY A 252 -18.63 8.75 -2.32
C GLY A 252 -18.06 10.03 -2.93
N PHE A 253 -17.01 10.60 -2.34
CA PHE A 253 -16.37 11.80 -2.87
C PHE A 253 -15.49 11.47 -4.08
N LYS A 254 -15.42 12.43 -5.02
CA LYS A 254 -14.62 12.32 -6.26
C LYS A 254 -13.25 12.97 -6.17
N ASN A 255 -12.90 13.55 -5.02
CA ASN A 255 -11.64 14.25 -4.80
C ASN A 255 -11.19 14.04 -3.36
N VAL A 256 -9.98 13.54 -3.18
CA VAL A 256 -9.40 13.22 -1.88
C VAL A 256 -9.29 14.43 -0.94
N ARG A 257 -9.27 15.65 -1.48
CA ARG A 257 -9.25 16.89 -0.68
C ARG A 257 -10.49 17.04 0.19
N TYR A 258 -11.62 16.47 -0.19
CA TYR A 258 -12.85 16.50 0.61
C TYR A 258 -12.81 15.53 1.81
N ALA A 259 -11.85 14.63 1.85
CA ALA A 259 -11.61 13.72 2.97
C ALA A 259 -10.59 14.27 3.99
N SER A 260 -10.10 15.48 3.81
CA SER A 260 -9.20 16.16 4.74
C SER A 260 -9.72 17.55 5.06
N MET A 261 -9.66 17.96 6.35
CA MET A 261 -10.07 19.30 6.77
C MET A 261 -9.08 20.38 6.28
N PHE A 262 -7.81 20.04 6.19
CA PHE A 262 -6.74 20.95 5.77
C PHE A 262 -5.86 20.26 4.72
N PRO A 263 -6.40 20.03 3.51
CA PRO A 263 -5.66 19.31 2.48
C PRO A 263 -4.43 20.11 2.05
N ARG A 264 -3.29 19.42 1.96
CA ARG A 264 -2.04 20.00 1.46
C ARG A 264 -1.68 19.36 0.13
N ASP A 265 -1.52 20.19 -0.87
CA ASP A 265 -1.08 19.82 -2.21
C ASP A 265 -0.02 20.81 -2.72
N ILE A 266 0.23 20.86 -4.02
CA ILE A 266 1.23 21.71 -4.63
C ILE A 266 0.81 23.21 -4.77
N ASN A 267 -0.43 23.55 -4.39
CA ASN A 267 -0.94 24.92 -4.48
C ASN A 267 -0.89 25.62 -3.13
#